data_9fd65f966ff38f818176832134460af9
#
_entry.id   9fd65f966ff38f818176832134460af9
#
_cell.length_a   1.000
_cell.length_b   1.000
_cell.length_c   1.000
_cell.angle_alpha   90.00
_cell.angle_beta   90.00
_cell.angle_gamma   90.00
#
_symmetry.space_group_name_H-M   'P 1'
#
loop_
_entity.id
_entity.type
_entity.pdbx_description
1 polymer ?
#
loop_
_entity_poly.entity_id
_entity_poly.type
_entity_poly.pdbx_seq_one_letter_code
_entity_poly.pdbx_strand_id
1 'polypeptide(L)'
;MTQHKKFIEESKNDKFISKYMKWIGHTEFGPNYIPIHNHNLNYNNDLEINHWIEQWYLTYDDAFQALRNERNVHFISYEKLCTNKDYWYQIQKLVNLQKPYDFVFEESKKDISCNLDKGLKEKVMSLYVCLNDLDLL
;
A
#
# COMPACT_ATOMS: atom_id res chain seq x y z
N MET A 1 -5.95 -7.94 -2.35
CA MET A 1 -6.28 -9.37 -2.61
C MET A 1 -7.76 -9.68 -2.57
N THR A 2 -8.50 -9.44 -1.48
CA THR A 2 -9.95 -9.77 -1.39
C THR A 2 -10.77 -9.11 -2.51
N GLN A 3 -10.58 -7.82 -2.75
CA GLN A 3 -11.25 -7.09 -3.81
C GLN A 3 -10.88 -7.64 -5.20
N HIS A 4 -9.61 -7.95 -5.43
CA HIS A 4 -9.14 -8.56 -6.68
C HIS A 4 -9.88 -9.87 -6.99
N LYS A 5 -9.91 -10.82 -6.05
CA LYS A 5 -10.65 -12.09 -6.20
C LYS A 5 -12.12 -11.87 -6.47
N LYS A 6 -12.76 -10.95 -5.75
CA LYS A 6 -14.17 -10.62 -5.92
C LYS A 6 -14.46 -10.15 -7.35
N PHE A 7 -13.68 -9.19 -7.87
CA PHE A 7 -13.90 -8.66 -9.23
C PHE A 7 -13.59 -9.68 -10.33
N ILE A 8 -12.62 -10.58 -10.13
CA ILE A 8 -12.40 -11.70 -11.06
C ILE A 8 -13.64 -12.60 -11.13
N GLU A 9 -14.21 -12.94 -9.98
CA GLU A 9 -15.39 -13.80 -9.90
C GLU A 9 -16.64 -13.13 -10.47
N GLU A 10 -16.93 -11.90 -10.07
CA GLU A 10 -18.05 -11.12 -10.56
C GLU A 10 -17.98 -10.90 -12.08
N SER A 11 -16.81 -10.62 -12.63
CA SER A 11 -16.64 -10.42 -14.08
C SER A 11 -16.87 -11.68 -14.93
N LYS A 12 -16.75 -12.87 -14.34
CA LYS A 12 -17.13 -14.13 -15.02
C LYS A 12 -18.64 -14.28 -15.14
N ASN A 13 -19.37 -13.75 -14.18
CA ASN A 13 -20.81 -13.92 -14.05
C ASN A 13 -21.59 -12.72 -14.63
N ASP A 14 -20.98 -11.53 -14.67
CA ASP A 14 -21.60 -10.31 -15.14
C ASP A 14 -20.77 -9.64 -16.27
N LYS A 15 -21.33 -9.69 -17.47
CA LYS A 15 -20.71 -9.07 -18.67
C LYS A 15 -20.59 -7.55 -18.56
N PHE A 16 -21.48 -6.91 -17.78
CA PHE A 16 -21.40 -5.47 -17.56
C PHE A 16 -20.15 -5.12 -16.75
N ILE A 17 -19.91 -5.83 -15.65
CA ILE A 17 -18.70 -5.62 -14.79
C ILE A 17 -17.43 -5.81 -15.63
N SER A 18 -17.34 -6.89 -16.42
CA SER A 18 -16.21 -7.15 -17.29
C SER A 18 -15.96 -6.02 -18.31
N LYS A 19 -17.02 -5.54 -18.98
CA LYS A 19 -16.93 -4.43 -19.95
C LYS A 19 -16.61 -3.10 -19.27
N TYR A 20 -17.22 -2.83 -18.13
CA TYR A 20 -17.01 -1.60 -17.37
C TYR A 20 -15.55 -1.46 -16.91
N MET A 21 -14.99 -2.49 -16.29
CA MET A 21 -13.58 -2.51 -15.85
C MET A 21 -12.61 -2.27 -17.01
N LYS A 22 -12.87 -2.90 -18.17
CA LYS A 22 -12.08 -2.68 -19.38
C LYS A 22 -12.24 -1.25 -19.93
N TRP A 23 -13.46 -0.74 -19.92
CA TRP A 23 -13.78 0.58 -20.48
C TRP A 23 -13.14 1.73 -19.68
N ILE A 24 -13.12 1.63 -18.36
CA ILE A 24 -12.44 2.63 -17.51
C ILE A 24 -10.91 2.44 -17.44
N GLY A 25 -10.37 1.42 -18.14
CA GLY A 25 -8.93 1.14 -18.15
C GLY A 25 -8.37 0.70 -16.80
N HIS A 26 -9.22 0.06 -15.97
CA HIS A 26 -8.82 -0.33 -14.61
C HIS A 26 -7.88 -1.54 -14.63
N THR A 27 -6.66 -1.35 -14.13
CA THR A 27 -5.60 -2.36 -14.11
C THR A 27 -5.07 -2.69 -12.72
N GLU A 28 -5.57 -2.03 -11.67
CA GLU A 28 -5.05 -2.19 -10.30
C GLU A 28 -5.50 -3.50 -9.64
N PHE A 29 -6.65 -4.04 -10.04
CA PHE A 29 -7.19 -5.32 -9.58
C PHE A 29 -8.24 -5.86 -10.56
N GLY A 30 -8.69 -7.10 -10.35
CA GLY A 30 -9.71 -7.74 -11.20
C GLY A 30 -9.12 -8.41 -12.46
N PRO A 31 -9.95 -8.69 -13.48
CA PRO A 31 -9.55 -9.54 -14.62
C PRO A 31 -8.52 -8.90 -15.56
N ASN A 32 -8.33 -7.58 -15.48
CA ASN A 32 -7.36 -6.84 -16.29
C ASN A 32 -6.17 -6.37 -15.45
N TYR A 33 -5.93 -7.00 -14.31
CA TYR A 33 -4.86 -6.63 -13.40
C TYR A 33 -3.49 -6.66 -14.09
N ILE A 34 -2.73 -5.60 -13.90
CA ILE A 34 -1.34 -5.47 -14.33
C ILE A 34 -0.53 -5.07 -13.09
N PRO A 35 0.43 -5.90 -12.65
CA PRO A 35 1.27 -5.54 -11.51
C PRO A 35 2.13 -4.31 -11.82
N ILE A 36 2.37 -3.46 -10.84
CA ILE A 36 3.29 -2.30 -10.95
C ILE A 36 4.69 -2.81 -11.31
N HIS A 37 5.15 -3.82 -10.58
CA HIS A 37 6.37 -4.55 -10.90
C HIS A 37 5.99 -5.87 -11.57
N ASN A 38 6.38 -6.05 -12.84
CA ASN A 38 6.08 -7.24 -13.65
C ASN A 38 7.32 -8.03 -14.06
N HIS A 39 8.51 -7.55 -13.67
CA HIS A 39 9.79 -8.21 -13.94
C HIS A 39 10.42 -8.69 -12.64
N ASN A 40 11.04 -9.87 -12.71
CA ASN A 40 11.81 -10.45 -11.60
C ASN A 40 10.98 -10.73 -10.32
N LEU A 41 9.68 -11.00 -10.47
CA LEU A 41 8.85 -11.43 -9.36
C LEU A 41 9.14 -12.86 -8.95
N ASN A 42 9.25 -13.11 -7.64
CA ASN A 42 9.32 -14.45 -7.07
C ASN A 42 7.92 -15.06 -6.89
N TYR A 43 6.91 -14.22 -6.71
CA TYR A 43 5.52 -14.63 -6.45
C TYR A 43 4.60 -14.12 -7.55
N ASN A 44 4.42 -14.92 -8.60
CA ASN A 44 3.65 -14.55 -9.80
C ASN A 44 2.15 -14.86 -9.70
N ASN A 45 1.70 -15.52 -8.61
CA ASN A 45 0.28 -15.83 -8.43
C ASN A 45 -0.45 -14.68 -7.72
N ASP A 46 -1.18 -13.88 -8.50
CA ASP A 46 -1.96 -12.73 -8.02
C ASP A 46 -3.15 -13.10 -7.11
N LEU A 47 -3.47 -14.38 -7.01
CA LEU A 47 -4.46 -14.90 -6.06
C LEU A 47 -3.86 -15.21 -4.67
N GLU A 48 -2.56 -15.05 -4.49
CA GLU A 48 -1.85 -15.30 -3.24
C GLU A 48 -1.35 -14.03 -2.58
N ILE A 49 -1.30 -14.04 -1.26
CA ILE A 49 -0.90 -12.86 -0.46
C ILE A 49 0.55 -12.46 -0.71
N ASN A 50 1.44 -13.44 -0.94
CA ASN A 50 2.86 -13.17 -1.15
C ASN A 50 3.10 -12.28 -2.38
N HIS A 51 2.31 -12.45 -3.46
CA HIS A 51 2.36 -11.57 -4.62
C HIS A 51 2.11 -10.10 -4.24
N TRP A 52 1.04 -9.83 -3.49
CA TRP A 52 0.66 -8.46 -3.11
C TRP A 52 1.65 -7.83 -2.13
N ILE A 53 2.20 -8.62 -1.24
CA ILE A 53 3.23 -8.16 -0.30
C ILE A 53 4.56 -7.92 -1.03
N GLU A 54 4.91 -8.73 -2.05
CA GLU A 54 6.08 -8.45 -2.90
C GLU A 54 5.89 -7.17 -3.73
N GLN A 55 4.70 -6.94 -4.32
CA GLN A 55 4.41 -5.67 -5.00
C GLN A 55 4.56 -4.47 -4.06
N TRP A 56 4.05 -4.58 -2.83
CA TRP A 56 4.21 -3.55 -1.81
C TRP A 56 5.70 -3.32 -1.49
N TYR A 57 6.44 -4.40 -1.23
CA TYR A 57 7.86 -4.33 -0.91
C TYR A 57 8.66 -3.63 -2.02
N LEU A 58 8.51 -4.07 -3.26
CA LEU A 58 9.25 -3.50 -4.38
C LEU A 58 8.92 -2.02 -4.59
N THR A 59 7.64 -1.64 -4.50
CA THR A 59 7.21 -0.25 -4.66
C THR A 59 7.80 0.66 -3.59
N TYR A 60 7.77 0.23 -2.33
CA TYR A 60 8.29 1.04 -1.23
C TYR A 60 9.81 1.00 -1.12
N ASP A 61 10.46 -0.09 -1.53
CA ASP A 61 11.92 -0.14 -1.62
C ASP A 61 12.43 0.83 -2.70
N ASP A 62 11.84 0.84 -3.89
CA ASP A 62 12.18 1.81 -4.94
C ASP A 62 11.95 3.25 -4.46
N ALA A 63 10.81 3.53 -3.82
CA ALA A 63 10.53 4.85 -3.26
C ALA A 63 11.55 5.24 -2.17
N PHE A 64 11.88 4.33 -1.26
CA PHE A 64 12.89 4.54 -0.23
C PHE A 64 14.26 4.85 -0.82
N GLN A 65 14.73 4.03 -1.78
CA GLN A 65 16.04 4.24 -2.41
C GLN A 65 16.12 5.57 -3.16
N ALA A 66 15.05 5.92 -3.89
CA ALA A 66 15.01 7.15 -4.68
C ALA A 66 14.84 8.42 -3.83
N LEU A 67 14.07 8.35 -2.74
CA LEU A 67 13.54 9.56 -2.09
C LEU A 67 14.05 9.79 -0.66
N ARG A 68 14.74 8.85 -0.03
CA ARG A 68 15.21 8.97 1.38
C ARG A 68 16.12 10.16 1.66
N ASN A 69 16.76 10.72 0.65
CA ASN A 69 17.66 11.87 0.79
C ASN A 69 17.03 13.17 0.27
N GLU A 70 15.77 13.11 -0.21
CA GLU A 70 15.09 14.26 -0.79
C GLU A 70 14.44 15.10 0.33
N ARG A 71 14.85 16.38 0.44
CA ARG A 71 14.40 17.26 1.52
C ARG A 71 12.90 17.58 1.53
N ASN A 72 12.25 17.46 0.39
CA ASN A 72 10.84 17.80 0.21
C ASN A 72 9.93 16.56 0.18
N VAL A 73 10.48 15.39 0.49
CA VAL A 73 9.75 14.13 0.55
C VAL A 73 9.74 13.65 2.00
N HIS A 74 8.56 13.31 2.47
CA HIS A 74 8.36 12.82 3.83
C HIS A 74 7.57 11.51 3.80
N PHE A 75 8.09 10.50 4.45
CA PHE A 75 7.35 9.26 4.70
C PHE A 75 6.48 9.46 5.94
N ILE A 76 5.23 9.05 5.87
CA ILE A 76 4.26 9.23 6.93
C ILE A 76 3.71 7.86 7.34
N SER A 77 3.85 7.52 8.63
CA SER A 77 3.28 6.31 9.19
C SER A 77 1.79 6.50 9.50
N TYR A 78 0.94 5.66 8.89
CA TYR A 78 -0.49 5.66 9.19
C TYR A 78 -0.77 5.19 10.61
N GLU A 79 0.00 4.25 11.13
CA GLU A 79 -0.10 3.75 12.49
C GLU A 79 0.18 4.87 13.51
N LYS A 80 1.17 5.73 13.25
CA LYS A 80 1.41 6.92 14.09
C LYS A 80 0.26 7.91 14.01
N LEU A 81 -0.37 8.10 12.85
CA LEU A 81 -1.56 8.94 12.71
C LEU A 81 -2.72 8.42 13.58
N CYS A 82 -2.89 7.10 13.67
CA CYS A 82 -3.95 6.49 14.46
C CYS A 82 -3.70 6.59 15.98
N THR A 83 -2.43 6.59 16.41
CA THR A 83 -2.06 6.47 17.84
C THR A 83 -1.54 7.77 18.45
N ASN A 84 -1.09 8.72 17.62
CA ASN A 84 -0.46 9.95 18.08
C ASN A 84 -1.11 11.19 17.45
N LYS A 85 -1.91 11.89 18.24
CA LYS A 85 -2.61 13.10 17.82
C LYS A 85 -1.66 14.25 17.45
N ASP A 86 -0.55 14.39 18.16
CA ASP A 86 0.44 15.45 17.91
C ASP A 86 1.15 15.25 16.57
N TYR A 87 1.27 14.00 16.13
CA TYR A 87 1.83 13.68 14.82
C TYR A 87 0.99 14.27 13.67
N TRP A 88 -0.34 14.25 13.78
CA TRP A 88 -1.23 14.91 12.82
C TRP A 88 -1.02 16.43 12.77
N TYR A 89 -0.86 17.08 13.93
CA TYR A 89 -0.58 18.52 13.98
C TYR A 89 0.78 18.88 13.39
N GLN A 90 1.79 18.03 13.53
CA GLN A 90 3.10 18.23 12.92
C GLN A 90 3.02 18.16 11.39
N ILE A 91 2.27 17.21 10.84
CA ILE A 91 2.04 17.12 9.39
C ILE A 91 1.35 18.38 8.88
N GLN A 92 0.32 18.87 9.58
CA GLN A 92 -0.35 20.12 9.21
C GLN A 92 0.60 21.32 9.17
N LYS A 93 1.51 21.42 10.13
CA LYS A 93 2.57 22.44 10.13
C LYS A 93 3.52 22.28 8.95
N LEU A 94 3.95 21.06 8.67
CA LEU A 94 4.88 20.77 7.57
C LEU A 94 4.33 21.22 6.23
N VAL A 95 3.05 20.98 5.96
CA VAL A 95 2.37 21.41 4.74
C VAL A 95 1.85 22.87 4.82
N ASN A 96 2.21 23.60 5.89
CA ASN A 96 1.81 24.97 6.13
C ASN A 96 0.29 25.20 6.01
N LEU A 97 -0.50 24.32 6.62
CA LEU A 97 -1.94 24.40 6.57
C LEU A 97 -2.45 25.63 7.34
N GLN A 98 -3.09 26.59 6.63
CA GLN A 98 -3.51 27.88 7.19
C GLN A 98 -4.58 27.75 8.28
N LYS A 99 -5.43 26.75 8.18
CA LYS A 99 -6.47 26.47 9.16
C LYS A 99 -6.37 25.00 9.61
N PRO A 100 -5.52 24.73 10.61
CA PRO A 100 -5.41 23.38 11.16
C PRO A 100 -6.77 22.87 11.66
N TYR A 101 -7.03 21.61 11.46
CA TYR A 101 -8.26 20.96 11.95
C TYR A 101 -7.94 19.65 12.66
N ASP A 102 -8.83 19.28 13.54
CA ASP A 102 -8.75 18.03 14.27
C ASP A 102 -9.39 16.91 13.47
N PHE A 103 -8.71 15.77 13.41
CA PHE A 103 -9.21 14.57 12.77
C PHE A 103 -8.76 13.34 13.55
N VAL A 104 -9.64 12.36 13.66
CA VAL A 104 -9.34 11.09 14.33
C VAL A 104 -9.15 10.02 13.25
N PHE A 105 -7.95 9.47 13.18
CA PHE A 105 -7.64 8.32 12.34
C PHE A 105 -7.97 7.04 13.12
N GLU A 106 -8.61 6.09 12.47
CA GLU A 106 -8.99 4.82 13.09
C GLU A 106 -8.06 3.70 12.61
N GLU A 107 -7.56 2.91 13.55
CA GLU A 107 -6.82 1.70 13.23
C GLU A 107 -7.69 0.69 12.48
N SER A 108 -7.07 -0.06 11.57
CA SER A 108 -7.76 -1.16 10.91
C SER A 108 -8.12 -2.24 11.93
N LYS A 109 -9.41 -2.56 12.03
CA LYS A 109 -9.93 -3.64 12.90
C LYS A 109 -9.83 -5.03 12.23
N LYS A 110 -9.23 -5.11 11.04
CA LYS A 110 -9.08 -6.38 10.32
C LYS A 110 -7.86 -7.11 10.82
N ASP A 111 -8.08 -8.16 11.59
CA ASP A 111 -7.03 -9.13 11.86
C ASP A 111 -6.89 -10.06 10.64
N ILE A 112 -5.78 -9.90 9.92
CA ILE A 112 -5.48 -10.72 8.75
C ILE A 112 -4.34 -11.66 9.15
N SER A 113 -4.68 -12.83 9.66
CA SER A 113 -3.70 -13.91 9.73
C SER A 113 -3.39 -14.38 8.31
N CYS A 114 -2.16 -14.23 7.88
CA CYS A 114 -1.73 -14.69 6.56
C CYS A 114 -0.43 -15.47 6.68
N ASN A 115 -0.31 -16.52 5.88
CA ASN A 115 0.91 -17.30 5.79
C ASN A 115 1.83 -16.62 4.76
N LEU A 116 2.77 -15.80 5.25
CA LEU A 116 3.79 -15.18 4.42
C LEU A 116 5.03 -16.06 4.34
N ASP A 117 5.67 -16.06 3.17
CA ASP A 117 7.01 -16.58 3.03
C ASP A 117 7.97 -15.90 4.01
N LYS A 118 8.82 -16.70 4.66
CA LYS A 118 9.70 -16.20 5.71
C LYS A 118 10.69 -15.16 5.20
N GLY A 119 11.30 -15.41 4.03
CA GLY A 119 12.28 -14.49 3.46
C GLY A 119 11.64 -13.16 3.01
N LEU A 120 10.44 -13.23 2.45
CA LEU A 120 9.69 -12.03 2.09
C LEU A 120 9.29 -11.24 3.34
N LYS A 121 8.81 -11.91 4.38
CA LYS A 121 8.46 -11.27 5.65
C LYS A 121 9.65 -10.52 6.27
N GLU A 122 10.84 -11.14 6.29
CA GLU A 122 12.05 -10.51 6.82
C GLU A 122 12.42 -9.24 6.04
N LYS A 123 12.37 -9.27 4.69
CA LYS A 123 12.61 -8.09 3.84
C LYS A 123 11.63 -6.97 4.10
N VAL A 124 10.34 -7.30 4.12
CA VAL A 124 9.26 -6.33 4.38
C VAL A 124 9.41 -5.66 5.74
N MET A 125 9.68 -6.44 6.78
CA MET A 125 9.85 -5.90 8.13
C MET A 125 11.09 -5.00 8.24
N SER A 126 12.20 -5.38 7.58
CA SER A 126 13.40 -4.54 7.54
C SER A 126 13.12 -3.20 6.85
N LEU A 127 12.47 -3.22 5.68
CA LEU A 127 12.09 -2.00 4.97
C LEU A 127 11.12 -1.13 5.79
N TYR A 128 10.12 -1.76 6.42
CA TYR A 128 9.16 -1.06 7.27
C TYR A 128 9.84 -0.30 8.42
N VAL A 129 10.83 -0.91 9.06
CA VAL A 129 11.64 -0.24 10.10
C VAL A 129 12.38 0.96 9.49
N CYS A 130 13.07 0.79 8.35
CA CYS A 130 13.77 1.88 7.67
C CYS A 130 12.85 3.04 7.29
N LEU A 131 11.64 2.76 6.80
CA LEU A 131 10.65 3.79 6.46
C LEU A 131 10.18 4.57 7.70
N ASN A 132 9.99 3.87 8.83
CA ASN A 132 9.61 4.51 10.10
C ASN A 132 10.75 5.35 10.71
N ASP A 133 12.00 5.00 10.45
CA ASP A 133 13.18 5.78 10.89
C ASP A 133 13.35 7.09 10.09
N LEU A 134 12.82 7.14 8.86
CA LEU A 134 12.76 8.37 8.04
C LEU A 134 11.51 9.22 8.30
N ASP A 135 10.67 8.80 9.19
CA ASP A 135 9.48 9.52 9.57
C ASP A 135 9.83 10.90 10.16
N LEU A 136 8.90 11.83 10.08
CA LEU A 136 9.00 13.27 10.36
C LEU A 136 9.60 13.69 11.70
N LEU A 137 10.04 12.76 12.53
CA LEU A 137 10.49 13.05 13.91
C LEU A 137 11.82 12.46 14.24
#